data_0c701d95a5506e2e31a34591d8de9a26
#
_entry.id   0c701d95a5506e2e31a34591d8de9a26
#
_cell.length_a   1.000
_cell.length_b   1.000
_cell.length_c   1.000
_cell.angle_alpha   90.00
_cell.angle_beta   90.00
_cell.angle_gamma   90.00
#
_symmetry.space_group_name_H-M   'P 1'
#
loop_
_entity.id
_entity.type
_entity.pdbx_description
1 polymer ?
#
loop_
_entity_poly.entity_id
_entity_poly.type
_entity_poly.pdbx_seq_one_letter_code
_entity_poly.pdbx_strand_id
1 'polypeptide(L)'
;MSQSVASKLSPPRAARLAVATMFFVAGAVQGNWVVRIPDVQQALGLSAGALGVALFGLPLGLLVGVPLSGWASVRWGSRSVTIVAALGTCATLTLPPLAGSGATLLAALVLFGIASGSLDVAMNTQAVAVEARYERPIMSSFHAVFSGGGLAGSAVGGAVAALGVGP
;
A
#
# COMPACT_ATOMS: atom_id res chain seq x y z
N MET A 1 45.69 22.51 4.75
CA MET A 1 45.47 21.05 4.66
C MET A 1 44.57 20.67 5.84
N SER A 2 43.28 20.64 5.64
CA SER A 2 42.34 20.07 6.62
C SER A 2 41.42 19.14 5.86
N GLN A 3 41.77 17.85 5.84
CA GLN A 3 40.87 16.83 5.36
C GLN A 3 39.80 16.63 6.44
N SER A 4 38.62 17.23 6.20
CA SER A 4 37.41 16.89 6.93
C SER A 4 37.23 15.38 6.80
N VAL A 5 37.47 14.68 7.92
CA VAL A 5 37.08 13.29 8.10
C VAL A 5 35.55 13.25 8.07
N ALA A 6 34.99 13.18 6.84
CA ALA A 6 33.60 12.80 6.67
C ALA A 6 33.49 11.39 7.23
N SER A 7 33.01 11.28 8.47
CA SER A 7 32.62 10.03 9.09
C SER A 7 31.74 9.30 8.06
N LYS A 8 32.28 8.24 7.45
CA LYS A 8 31.52 7.31 6.60
C LYS A 8 30.51 6.64 7.51
N LEU A 9 29.37 7.31 7.70
CA LEU A 9 28.24 6.73 8.41
C LEU A 9 27.90 5.43 7.68
N SER A 10 27.99 4.32 8.39
CA SER A 10 27.59 3.02 7.84
C SER A 10 26.18 3.12 7.25
N PRO A 11 25.90 2.43 6.10
CA PRO A 11 24.60 2.50 5.45
C PRO A 11 23.46 2.27 6.46
N PRO A 12 22.35 3.02 6.40
CA PRO A 12 21.30 2.98 7.41
C PRO A 12 20.45 1.70 7.29
N ARG A 13 21.01 0.56 7.68
CA ARG A 13 20.38 -0.77 7.56
C ARG A 13 19.00 -0.81 8.21
N ALA A 14 18.85 -0.23 9.40
CA ALA A 14 17.55 -0.20 10.09
C ALA A 14 16.51 0.61 9.32
N ALA A 15 16.88 1.77 8.75
CA ALA A 15 15.97 2.56 7.92
C ALA A 15 15.59 1.83 6.63
N ARG A 16 16.56 1.15 5.98
CA ARG A 16 16.29 0.32 4.81
C ARG A 16 15.32 -0.81 5.12
N LEU A 17 15.51 -1.51 6.25
CA LEU A 17 14.61 -2.58 6.66
C LEU A 17 13.20 -2.05 6.95
N ALA A 18 13.08 -0.93 7.67
CA ALA A 18 11.80 -0.30 7.95
C ALA A 18 11.04 0.08 6.67
N VAL A 19 11.72 0.70 5.69
CA VAL A 19 11.12 1.02 4.39
C VAL A 19 10.74 -0.26 3.64
N ALA A 20 11.61 -1.27 3.58
CA ALA A 20 11.31 -2.54 2.94
C ALA A 20 10.07 -3.22 3.56
N THR A 21 9.92 -3.14 4.90
CA THR A 21 8.72 -3.65 5.59
C THR A 21 7.45 -2.93 5.13
N MET A 22 7.49 -1.60 4.93
CA MET A 22 6.34 -0.86 4.42
C MET A 22 5.98 -1.29 2.99
N PHE A 23 6.97 -1.49 2.11
CA PHE A 23 6.73 -2.01 0.76
C PHE A 23 6.15 -3.42 0.80
N PHE A 24 6.66 -4.30 1.67
CA PHE A 24 6.11 -5.65 1.85
C PHE A 24 4.65 -5.62 2.29
N VAL A 25 4.33 -4.82 3.32
CA VAL A 25 2.95 -4.68 3.84
C VAL A 25 2.02 -4.13 2.76
N ALA A 26 2.43 -3.07 2.05
CA ALA A 26 1.65 -2.50 0.97
C ALA A 26 1.36 -3.54 -0.12
N GLY A 27 2.37 -4.31 -0.54
CA GLY A 27 2.20 -5.41 -1.49
C GLY A 27 1.26 -6.48 -0.97
N ALA A 28 1.42 -6.92 0.29
CA ALA A 28 0.61 -7.97 0.89
C ALA A 28 -0.87 -7.58 0.97
N VAL A 29 -1.16 -6.34 1.37
CA VAL A 29 -2.53 -5.79 1.41
C VAL A 29 -3.14 -5.78 0.00
N GLN A 30 -2.39 -5.31 -0.98
CA GLN A 30 -2.85 -5.25 -2.37
C GLN A 30 -3.11 -6.65 -2.94
N GLY A 31 -2.17 -7.59 -2.74
CA GLY A 31 -2.32 -8.97 -3.19
C GLY A 31 -3.49 -9.69 -2.54
N ASN A 32 -3.69 -9.48 -1.24
CA ASN A 32 -4.84 -10.02 -0.52
C ASN A 32 -6.17 -9.51 -1.10
N TRP A 33 -6.27 -8.19 -1.35
CA TRP A 33 -7.48 -7.62 -1.97
C TRP A 33 -7.78 -8.24 -3.34
N VAL A 34 -6.79 -8.30 -4.22
CA VAL A 34 -6.98 -8.74 -5.62
C VAL A 34 -7.56 -10.14 -5.70
N VAL A 35 -7.09 -11.09 -4.89
CA VAL A 35 -7.58 -12.48 -4.93
C VAL A 35 -8.97 -12.64 -4.30
N ARG A 36 -9.43 -11.65 -3.51
CA ARG A 36 -10.77 -11.67 -2.88
C ARG A 36 -11.85 -10.98 -3.73
N ILE A 37 -11.48 -10.32 -4.83
CA ILE A 37 -12.45 -9.63 -5.71
C ILE A 37 -13.57 -10.58 -6.20
N PRO A 38 -13.30 -11.82 -6.66
CA PRO A 38 -14.34 -12.72 -7.09
C PRO A 38 -15.33 -13.10 -5.96
N ASP A 39 -14.83 -13.30 -4.73
CA ASP A 39 -15.66 -13.63 -3.57
C ASP A 39 -16.63 -12.49 -3.23
N VAL A 40 -16.13 -11.26 -3.24
CA VAL A 40 -16.95 -10.05 -3.01
C VAL A 40 -17.98 -9.87 -4.13
N GLN A 41 -17.59 -10.11 -5.38
CA GLN A 41 -18.52 -10.07 -6.52
C GLN A 41 -19.67 -11.06 -6.35
N GLN A 42 -19.34 -12.30 -5.99
CA GLN A 42 -20.32 -13.37 -5.80
C GLN A 42 -21.23 -13.08 -4.60
N ALA A 43 -20.66 -12.66 -3.47
CA ALA A 43 -21.42 -12.34 -2.26
C ALA A 43 -22.43 -11.20 -2.49
N LEU A 44 -22.08 -10.22 -3.33
CA LEU A 44 -22.96 -9.10 -3.67
C LEU A 44 -23.86 -9.36 -4.89
N GLY A 45 -23.70 -10.48 -5.59
CA GLY A 45 -24.45 -10.79 -6.82
C GLY A 45 -24.22 -9.78 -7.94
N LEU A 46 -23.02 -9.18 -8.03
CA LEU A 46 -22.74 -8.13 -9.00
C LEU A 46 -22.48 -8.68 -10.40
N SER A 47 -23.10 -8.08 -11.41
CA SER A 47 -22.66 -8.28 -12.79
C SER A 47 -21.24 -7.78 -13.01
N ALA A 48 -20.56 -8.26 -14.07
CA ALA A 48 -19.21 -7.79 -14.41
C ALA A 48 -19.14 -6.26 -14.61
N GLY A 49 -20.16 -5.67 -15.22
CA GLY A 49 -20.27 -4.22 -15.42
C GLY A 49 -20.41 -3.47 -14.08
N ALA A 50 -21.28 -3.95 -13.19
CA ALA A 50 -21.48 -3.34 -11.85
C ALA A 50 -20.22 -3.45 -10.99
N LEU A 51 -19.52 -4.58 -11.05
CA LEU A 51 -18.21 -4.75 -10.41
C LEU A 51 -17.19 -3.75 -10.97
N GLY A 52 -17.09 -3.62 -12.30
CA GLY A 52 -16.19 -2.67 -12.94
C GLY A 52 -16.41 -1.24 -12.44
N VAL A 53 -17.69 -0.82 -12.34
CA VAL A 53 -18.04 0.51 -11.76
C VAL A 53 -17.57 0.61 -10.31
N ALA A 54 -17.81 -0.40 -9.47
CA ALA A 54 -17.40 -0.39 -8.09
C ALA A 54 -15.87 -0.34 -7.94
N LEU A 55 -15.13 -1.10 -8.75
CA LEU A 55 -13.66 -1.12 -8.75
C LEU A 55 -13.04 0.23 -9.14
N PHE A 56 -13.78 1.09 -9.86
CA PHE A 56 -13.35 2.46 -10.15
C PHE A 56 -13.16 3.30 -8.88
N GLY A 57 -13.73 2.89 -7.76
CA GLY A 57 -13.50 3.53 -6.47
C GLY A 57 -12.03 3.61 -6.07
N LEU A 58 -11.25 2.56 -6.35
CA LEU A 58 -9.82 2.54 -6.02
C LEU A 58 -9.03 3.66 -6.73
N PRO A 59 -9.02 3.77 -8.07
CA PRO A 59 -8.33 4.86 -8.76
C PRO A 59 -8.87 6.25 -8.40
N LEU A 60 -10.18 6.40 -8.14
CA LEU A 60 -10.73 7.69 -7.65
C LEU A 60 -10.11 8.06 -6.29
N GLY A 61 -10.00 7.09 -5.39
CA GLY A 61 -9.31 7.29 -4.12
C GLY A 61 -7.84 7.67 -4.27
N LEU A 62 -7.11 7.02 -5.19
CA LEU A 62 -5.71 7.35 -5.50
C LEU A 62 -5.55 8.81 -5.95
N LEU A 63 -6.47 9.31 -6.80
CA LEU A 63 -6.44 10.72 -7.25
C LEU A 63 -6.52 11.71 -6.08
N VAL A 64 -7.14 11.36 -4.98
CA VAL A 64 -7.20 12.16 -3.76
C VAL A 64 -6.00 11.88 -2.84
N GLY A 65 -5.67 10.60 -2.63
CA GLY A 65 -4.64 10.17 -1.69
C GLY A 65 -3.24 10.65 -2.06
N VAL A 66 -2.90 10.64 -3.36
CA VAL A 66 -1.58 11.06 -3.86
C VAL A 66 -1.29 12.53 -3.51
N PRO A 67 -2.09 13.52 -3.90
CA PRO A 67 -1.84 14.92 -3.56
C PRO A 67 -1.95 15.18 -2.05
N LEU A 68 -2.88 14.52 -1.36
CA LEU A 68 -3.02 14.62 0.10
C LEU A 68 -1.74 14.19 0.81
N SER A 69 -1.14 13.08 0.40
CA SER A 69 0.12 12.58 0.97
C SER A 69 1.29 13.53 0.71
N GLY A 70 1.37 14.13 -0.48
CA GLY A 70 2.38 15.13 -0.80
C GLY A 70 2.30 16.32 0.15
N TRP A 71 1.11 16.90 0.29
CA TRP A 71 0.86 18.01 1.22
C TRP A 71 1.15 17.64 2.67
N ALA A 72 0.63 16.50 3.12
CA ALA A 72 0.82 16.01 4.48
C ALA A 72 2.29 15.73 4.80
N SER A 73 3.05 15.20 3.84
CA SER A 73 4.48 14.91 4.01
C SER A 73 5.32 16.18 4.17
N VAL A 74 4.95 17.27 3.51
CA VAL A 74 5.59 18.58 3.71
C VAL A 74 5.25 19.15 5.10
N ARG A 75 4.01 18.95 5.58
CA ARG A 75 3.52 19.52 6.83
C ARG A 75 3.96 18.77 8.08
N TRP A 76 3.96 17.42 8.03
CA TRP A 76 4.17 16.55 9.20
C TRP A 76 5.34 15.56 9.04
N GLY A 77 6.02 15.61 7.92
CA GLY A 77 7.11 14.69 7.59
C GLY A 77 6.62 13.35 7.05
N SER A 78 7.31 12.86 6.02
CA SER A 78 6.93 11.61 5.32
C SER A 78 6.91 10.38 6.23
N ARG A 79 7.71 10.33 7.31
CA ARG A 79 7.70 9.21 8.26
C ARG A 79 6.33 9.07 8.96
N SER A 80 5.80 10.17 9.49
CA SER A 80 4.49 10.17 10.16
C SER A 80 3.38 9.79 9.20
N VAL A 81 3.41 10.37 7.99
CA VAL A 81 2.44 10.07 6.93
C VAL A 81 2.51 8.60 6.52
N THR A 82 3.71 8.01 6.36
CA THR A 82 3.86 6.59 6.04
C THR A 82 3.20 5.69 7.09
N ILE A 83 3.42 5.97 8.39
CA ILE A 83 2.84 5.15 9.46
C ILE A 83 1.31 5.26 9.46
N VAL A 84 0.78 6.48 9.42
CA VAL A 84 -0.68 6.71 9.42
C VAL A 84 -1.33 6.10 8.18
N ALA A 85 -0.73 6.29 7.00
CA ALA A 85 -1.24 5.74 5.76
C ALA A 85 -1.16 4.21 5.73
N ALA A 86 -0.12 3.59 6.27
CA ALA A 86 0.00 2.13 6.38
C ALA A 86 -1.12 1.56 7.28
N LEU A 87 -1.33 2.15 8.45
CA LEU A 87 -2.43 1.75 9.35
C LEU A 87 -3.79 1.97 8.68
N GLY A 88 -3.97 3.10 7.99
CA GLY A 88 -5.18 3.41 7.22
C GLY A 88 -5.44 2.39 6.11
N THR A 89 -4.40 2.01 5.36
CA THR A 89 -4.49 1.00 4.29
C THR A 89 -4.91 -0.37 4.86
N CYS A 90 -4.30 -0.80 5.96
CA CYS A 90 -4.69 -2.05 6.62
C CYS A 90 -6.13 -2.00 7.17
N ALA A 91 -6.52 -0.88 7.79
CA ALA A 91 -7.87 -0.70 8.31
C ALA A 91 -8.92 -0.66 7.20
N THR A 92 -8.67 0.08 6.12
CA THR A 92 -9.62 0.21 5.01
C THR A 92 -9.73 -1.05 4.15
N LEU A 93 -8.74 -1.97 4.17
CA LEU A 93 -8.85 -3.28 3.54
C LEU A 93 -10.03 -4.10 4.09
N THR A 94 -10.43 -3.87 5.33
CA THR A 94 -11.57 -4.60 5.93
C THR A 94 -12.94 -4.11 5.45
N LEU A 95 -13.01 -2.98 4.78
CA LEU A 95 -14.28 -2.38 4.36
C LEU A 95 -14.92 -3.05 3.13
N PRO A 96 -14.19 -3.41 2.05
CA PRO A 96 -14.78 -4.06 0.89
C PRO A 96 -15.54 -5.36 1.22
N PRO A 97 -15.05 -6.27 2.08
CA PRO A 97 -15.79 -7.44 2.51
C PRO A 97 -17.11 -7.13 3.25
N LEU A 98 -17.18 -5.98 3.92
CA LEU A 98 -18.36 -5.55 4.68
C LEU A 98 -19.39 -4.79 3.82
N ALA A 99 -19.11 -4.59 2.53
CA ALA A 99 -20.03 -3.91 1.64
C ALA A 99 -21.31 -4.74 1.44
N GLY A 100 -22.47 -4.07 1.48
CA GLY A 100 -23.77 -4.68 1.23
C GLY A 100 -24.33 -4.41 -0.19
N SER A 101 -23.60 -3.64 -1.01
CA SER A 101 -24.03 -3.27 -2.37
C SER A 101 -22.83 -2.79 -3.20
N GLY A 102 -23.00 -2.68 -4.52
CA GLY A 102 -21.98 -2.09 -5.41
C GLY A 102 -21.64 -0.64 -5.05
N ALA A 103 -22.60 0.16 -4.57
CA ALA A 103 -22.36 1.53 -4.16
C ALA A 103 -21.50 1.61 -2.88
N THR A 104 -21.79 0.76 -1.88
CA THR A 104 -20.98 0.70 -0.66
C THR A 104 -19.60 0.11 -0.91
N LEU A 105 -19.48 -0.84 -1.87
CA LEU A 105 -18.19 -1.35 -2.32
C LEU A 105 -17.36 -0.23 -2.99
N LEU A 106 -17.96 0.58 -3.87
CA LEU A 106 -17.29 1.71 -4.48
C LEU A 106 -16.78 2.68 -3.40
N ALA A 107 -17.63 3.05 -2.42
CA ALA A 107 -17.24 3.94 -1.33
C ALA A 107 -16.09 3.35 -0.48
N ALA A 108 -16.15 2.07 -0.15
CA ALA A 108 -15.08 1.35 0.55
C ALA A 108 -13.76 1.40 -0.23
N LEU A 109 -13.82 1.19 -1.55
CA LEU A 109 -12.64 1.23 -2.42
C LEU A 109 -12.10 2.65 -2.61
N VAL A 110 -12.93 3.69 -2.56
CA VAL A 110 -12.44 5.08 -2.53
C VAL A 110 -11.60 5.31 -1.27
N LEU A 111 -12.09 4.91 -0.10
CA LEU A 111 -11.35 5.05 1.16
C LEU A 111 -10.05 4.24 1.15
N PHE A 112 -10.11 3.00 0.66
CA PHE A 112 -8.93 2.16 0.49
C PHE A 112 -7.94 2.78 -0.50
N GLY A 113 -8.40 3.36 -1.61
CA GLY A 113 -7.58 4.07 -2.58
C GLY A 113 -6.91 5.32 -2.00
N ILE A 114 -7.62 6.12 -1.18
CA ILE A 114 -7.03 7.29 -0.50
C ILE A 114 -5.88 6.85 0.41
N ALA A 115 -6.09 5.84 1.24
CA ALA A 115 -5.08 5.34 2.14
C ALA A 115 -3.88 4.73 1.39
N SER A 116 -4.14 3.88 0.38
CA SER A 116 -3.09 3.24 -0.42
C SER A 116 -2.28 4.23 -1.23
N GLY A 117 -2.90 5.22 -1.86
CA GLY A 117 -2.20 6.28 -2.60
C GLY A 117 -1.36 7.17 -1.68
N SER A 118 -1.89 7.45 -0.48
CA SER A 118 -1.12 8.17 0.54
C SER A 118 0.10 7.38 1.00
N LEU A 119 -0.05 6.06 1.21
CA LEU A 119 1.05 5.18 1.58
C LEU A 119 2.11 5.11 0.48
N ASP A 120 1.68 4.96 -0.77
CA ASP A 120 2.59 4.84 -1.92
C ASP A 120 3.52 6.06 -2.02
N VAL A 121 2.98 7.27 -2.00
CA VAL A 121 3.79 8.50 -2.06
C VAL A 121 4.71 8.62 -0.85
N ALA A 122 4.20 8.40 0.35
CA ALA A 122 4.99 8.60 1.57
C ALA A 122 6.12 7.57 1.72
N MET A 123 5.86 6.27 1.42
CA MET A 123 6.88 5.24 1.51
C MET A 123 7.95 5.38 0.41
N ASN A 124 7.57 5.80 -0.80
CA ASN A 124 8.54 6.09 -1.86
C ASN A 124 9.41 7.30 -1.51
N THR A 125 8.85 8.34 -0.89
CA THR A 125 9.63 9.47 -0.36
C THR A 125 10.67 9.00 0.67
N GLN A 126 10.32 8.09 1.57
CA GLN A 126 11.25 7.47 2.51
C GLN A 126 12.31 6.61 1.80
N ALA A 127 11.91 5.87 0.77
CA ALA A 127 12.81 5.03 -0.02
C ALA A 127 13.91 5.88 -0.70
N VAL A 128 13.52 7.00 -1.34
CA VAL A 128 14.46 7.96 -1.95
C VAL A 128 15.44 8.51 -0.91
N ALA A 129 14.95 8.92 0.26
CA ALA A 129 15.80 9.43 1.33
C ALA A 129 16.79 8.39 1.88
N VAL A 130 16.39 7.12 1.91
CA VAL A 130 17.29 6.01 2.28
C VAL A 130 18.28 5.72 1.17
N GLU A 131 17.84 5.66 -0.09
CA GLU A 131 18.71 5.40 -1.26
C GLU A 131 19.82 6.45 -1.36
N ALA A 132 19.51 7.73 -1.18
CA ALA A 132 20.51 8.80 -1.21
C ALA A 132 21.68 8.58 -0.24
N ARG A 133 21.45 7.86 0.89
CA ARG A 133 22.49 7.52 1.88
C ARG A 133 23.28 6.26 1.56
N TYR A 134 22.85 5.49 0.55
CA TYR A 134 23.53 4.27 0.10
C TYR A 134 24.52 4.51 -1.03
N GLU A 135 24.50 5.72 -1.64
CA GLU A 135 25.34 6.08 -2.79
C GLU A 135 25.28 5.07 -3.96
N ARG A 136 24.20 4.30 -4.04
CA ARG A 136 23.93 3.32 -5.10
C ARG A 136 22.44 3.10 -5.26
N PRO A 137 21.94 2.77 -6.47
CA PRO A 137 20.51 2.53 -6.71
C PRO A 137 20.05 1.27 -5.98
N ILE A 138 19.11 1.43 -5.05
CA ILE A 138 18.47 0.33 -4.31
C ILE A 138 16.94 0.33 -4.43
N MET A 139 16.35 1.30 -5.14
CA MET A 139 14.90 1.46 -5.28
C MET A 139 14.24 0.18 -5.83
N SER A 140 14.85 -0.45 -6.84
CA SER A 140 14.35 -1.70 -7.42
C SER A 140 14.23 -2.82 -6.38
N SER A 141 15.09 -2.83 -5.34
CA SER A 141 15.01 -3.82 -4.26
C SER A 141 13.76 -3.64 -3.39
N PHE A 142 13.29 -2.40 -3.19
CA PHE A 142 12.04 -2.13 -2.48
C PHE A 142 10.83 -2.60 -3.29
N HIS A 143 10.81 -2.33 -4.60
CA HIS A 143 9.73 -2.81 -5.47
C HIS A 143 9.73 -4.35 -5.61
N ALA A 144 10.89 -5.00 -5.58
CA ALA A 144 10.96 -6.46 -5.52
C ALA A 144 10.35 -7.00 -4.20
N VAL A 145 10.60 -6.33 -3.07
CA VAL A 145 9.98 -6.67 -1.78
C VAL A 145 8.47 -6.44 -1.81
N PHE A 146 7.99 -5.37 -2.45
CA PHE A 146 6.56 -5.14 -2.69
C PHE A 146 5.93 -6.30 -3.47
N SER A 147 6.59 -6.75 -4.57
CA SER A 147 6.10 -7.90 -5.35
C SER A 147 6.08 -9.19 -4.53
N GLY A 148 7.11 -9.41 -3.70
CA GLY A 148 7.15 -10.55 -2.76
C GLY A 148 6.01 -10.48 -1.73
N GLY A 149 5.72 -9.28 -1.22
CA GLY A 149 4.56 -9.02 -0.37
C GLY A 149 3.25 -9.36 -1.08
N GLY A 150 3.11 -8.92 -2.33
CA GLY A 150 1.93 -9.22 -3.17
C GLY A 150 1.68 -10.71 -3.33
N LEU A 151 2.73 -11.48 -3.62
CA LEU A 151 2.65 -12.94 -3.69
C LEU A 151 2.24 -13.56 -2.35
N ALA A 152 2.84 -13.12 -1.24
CA ALA A 152 2.51 -13.61 0.10
C ALA A 152 1.06 -13.29 0.48
N GLY A 153 0.62 -12.05 0.23
CA GLY A 153 -0.76 -11.62 0.49
C GLY A 153 -1.79 -12.38 -0.35
N SER A 154 -1.48 -12.60 -1.64
CA SER A 154 -2.32 -13.40 -2.53
C SER A 154 -2.41 -14.85 -2.09
N ALA A 155 -1.29 -15.45 -1.66
CA ALA A 155 -1.27 -16.82 -1.16
C ALA A 155 -2.10 -16.97 0.12
N VAL A 156 -1.97 -16.04 1.07
CA VAL A 156 -2.76 -16.05 2.30
C VAL A 156 -4.24 -15.83 2.01
N GLY A 157 -4.58 -14.80 1.21
CA GLY A 157 -5.96 -14.51 0.85
C GLY A 157 -6.63 -15.66 0.09
N GLY A 158 -5.90 -16.26 -0.86
CA GLY A 158 -6.38 -17.43 -1.61
C GLY A 158 -6.56 -18.67 -0.74
N ALA A 159 -5.63 -18.94 0.20
CA ALA A 159 -5.77 -20.05 1.15
C ALA A 159 -7.00 -19.87 2.04
N VAL A 160 -7.22 -18.66 2.56
CA VAL A 160 -8.39 -18.33 3.39
C VAL A 160 -9.69 -18.53 2.60
N ALA A 161 -9.72 -18.06 1.33
CA ALA A 161 -10.85 -18.29 0.44
C ALA A 161 -11.11 -19.78 0.20
N ALA A 162 -10.07 -20.57 -0.06
CA ALA A 162 -10.18 -22.02 -0.28
C ALA A 162 -10.72 -22.79 0.95
N LEU A 163 -10.54 -22.24 2.15
CA LEU A 163 -11.11 -22.77 3.40
C LEU A 163 -12.59 -22.39 3.60
N GLY A 164 -13.22 -21.70 2.63
CA GLY A 164 -14.61 -21.27 2.69
C GLY A 164 -14.86 -20.10 3.67
N VAL A 165 -13.83 -19.43 4.13
CA VAL A 165 -13.98 -18.21 4.92
C VAL A 165 -14.41 -17.08 4.00
N GLY A 166 -15.60 -16.54 4.24
CA GLY A 166 -16.18 -15.44 3.45
C GLY A 166 -15.23 -14.23 3.30
N PRO A 167 -15.57 -13.32 2.37
CA PRO A 167 -14.76 -12.14 2.14
C PRO A 167 -14.62 -11.29 3.40
#